data_34fd1cc3a4be624ee63cb34fcc0b133b
#
_entry.id   34fd1cc3a4be624ee63cb34fcc0b133b
#
_cell.length_a   1.000
_cell.length_b   1.000
_cell.length_c   1.000
_cell.angle_alpha   90.00
_cell.angle_beta   90.00
_cell.angle_gamma   90.00
#
_symmetry.space_group_name_H-M   'P 1'
#
loop_
_entity.id
_entity.type
_entity.pdbx_description
1 polymer ?
#
loop_
_entity_poly.entity_id
_entity_poly.type
_entity_poly.pdbx_seq_one_letter_code
_entity_poly.pdbx_strand_id
1 'polypeptide(L)'
;MRILVVYSSRTGNTKKVAEAIFSILPQGAVLAPVGEAPDPEPFDCLLLGFWNRRAAPDPAMLAYMARIHGKQVGLFGTQGAWPDSDHGKRFLENARAAVKGNEVLAEFVCMGRVDPALLAREAALPPEKQRHQMTPERQKRLAEAANHPDEKDLALAKAVFANIWCRGLLP
;
A
#
# COMPACT_ATOMS: atom_id res chain seq x y z
N MET A 1 15.93 11.09 13.74
CA MET A 1 15.43 10.34 12.58
C MET A 1 14.26 11.10 11.96
N ARG A 2 14.39 11.51 10.70
CA ARG A 2 13.31 12.17 9.93
C ARG A 2 12.52 11.12 9.17
N ILE A 3 11.21 11.14 9.35
CA ILE A 3 10.30 10.12 8.81
C ILE A 3 9.35 10.75 7.81
N LEU A 4 9.20 10.11 6.67
CA LEU A 4 8.25 10.50 5.65
C LEU A 4 7.30 9.35 5.32
N VAL A 5 6.01 9.59 5.41
CA VAL A 5 4.97 8.69 4.90
C VAL A 5 4.49 9.23 3.56
N VAL A 6 4.70 8.48 2.50
CA VAL A 6 4.21 8.80 1.16
C VAL A 6 3.18 7.78 0.74
N TYR A 7 2.03 8.23 0.25
CA TYR A 7 1.02 7.30 -0.23
C TYR A 7 0.46 7.68 -1.60
N SER A 8 0.16 6.66 -2.39
CA SER A 8 -0.67 6.75 -3.58
C SER A 8 -2.01 6.07 -3.30
N SER A 9 -3.11 6.75 -3.54
CA SER A 9 -4.44 6.22 -3.25
C SER A 9 -5.46 6.66 -4.29
N ARG A 10 -6.11 5.69 -4.94
CA ARG A 10 -7.12 5.96 -5.97
C ARG A 10 -8.53 6.11 -5.38
N THR A 11 -8.88 5.28 -4.40
CA THR A 11 -10.22 5.19 -3.82
C THR A 11 -10.26 5.51 -2.33
N GLY A 12 -9.16 6.05 -1.78
CA GLY A 12 -9.04 6.38 -0.37
C GLY A 12 -8.55 5.25 0.53
N ASN A 13 -8.47 4.00 0.05
CA ASN A 13 -8.09 2.85 0.89
C ASN A 13 -6.66 3.00 1.45
N THR A 14 -5.67 3.19 0.57
CA THR A 14 -4.28 3.36 0.98
C THR A 14 -4.07 4.61 1.84
N LYS A 15 -4.83 5.68 1.57
CA LYS A 15 -4.84 6.89 2.38
C LYS A 15 -5.25 6.60 3.82
N LYS A 16 -6.33 5.83 4.05
CA LYS A 16 -6.77 5.44 5.39
C LYS A 16 -5.68 4.70 6.16
N VAL A 17 -4.99 3.76 5.51
CA VAL A 17 -3.87 3.03 6.12
C VAL A 17 -2.70 3.97 6.42
N ALA A 18 -2.36 4.88 5.49
CA ALA A 18 -1.31 5.88 5.69
C ALA A 18 -1.58 6.79 6.90
N GLU A 19 -2.82 7.29 7.02
CA GLU A 19 -3.25 8.13 8.15
C GLU A 19 -3.21 7.35 9.47
N ALA A 20 -3.61 6.08 9.47
CA ALA A 20 -3.53 5.23 10.64
C ALA A 20 -2.08 5.00 11.09
N ILE A 21 -1.18 4.67 10.18
CA ILE A 21 0.25 4.55 10.47
C ILE A 21 0.81 5.88 10.96
N PHE A 22 0.51 6.98 10.27
CA PHE A 22 0.98 8.32 10.64
C PHE A 22 0.56 8.72 12.06
N SER A 23 -0.63 8.32 12.51
CA SER A 23 -1.14 8.67 13.84
C SER A 23 -0.32 8.13 15.02
N ILE A 24 0.58 7.17 14.78
CA ILE A 24 1.44 6.58 15.82
C ILE A 24 2.90 7.01 15.71
N LEU A 25 3.23 7.85 14.71
CA LEU A 25 4.59 8.31 14.49
C LEU A 25 4.98 9.44 15.44
N PRO A 26 6.27 9.60 15.74
CA PRO A 26 6.74 10.71 16.56
C PRO A 26 6.46 12.06 15.89
N GLN A 27 6.37 13.09 16.73
CA GLN A 27 6.23 14.46 16.27
C GLN A 27 7.37 14.84 15.29
N GLY A 28 7.03 15.52 14.21
CA GLY A 28 7.96 15.88 13.14
C GLY A 28 7.98 14.91 11.96
N ALA A 29 7.24 13.77 12.03
CA ALA A 29 6.98 12.97 10.85
C ALA A 29 6.15 13.78 9.83
N VAL A 30 6.34 13.48 8.54
CA VAL A 30 5.62 14.12 7.43
C VAL A 30 4.72 13.09 6.74
N LEU A 31 3.50 13.48 6.38
CA LEU A 31 2.58 12.67 5.58
C LEU A 31 2.24 13.43 4.29
N ALA A 32 2.44 12.80 3.14
CA ALA A 32 2.15 13.42 1.84
C ALA A 32 1.58 12.43 0.83
N PRO A 33 0.61 12.83 -0.01
CA PRO A 33 0.28 12.08 -1.21
C PRO A 33 1.46 12.12 -2.19
N VAL A 34 1.64 11.06 -2.98
CA VAL A 34 2.82 10.90 -3.87
C VAL A 34 3.02 12.05 -4.85
N GLY A 35 1.93 12.68 -5.31
CA GLY A 35 2.01 13.83 -6.22
C GLY A 35 2.51 15.14 -5.59
N GLU A 36 2.53 15.21 -4.26
CA GLU A 36 2.97 16.37 -3.46
C GLU A 36 4.14 15.99 -2.54
N ALA A 37 4.64 14.75 -2.65
CA ALA A 37 5.68 14.26 -1.76
C ALA A 37 6.99 15.01 -1.98
N PRO A 38 7.67 15.41 -0.89
CA PRO A 38 8.97 16.07 -0.97
C PRO A 38 10.04 15.13 -1.50
N ASP A 39 11.23 15.66 -1.77
CA ASP A 39 12.42 14.86 -2.10
C ASP A 39 12.69 13.83 -1.00
N PRO A 40 12.90 12.53 -1.31
CA PRO A 40 13.21 11.51 -0.32
C PRO A 40 14.56 11.69 0.37
N GLU A 41 15.50 12.39 -0.26
CA GLU A 41 16.91 12.46 0.19
C GLU A 41 17.07 12.95 1.65
N PRO A 42 16.36 13.98 2.13
CA PRO A 42 16.52 14.44 3.49
C PRO A 42 15.99 13.49 4.59
N PHE A 43 15.27 12.44 4.24
CA PHE A 43 14.63 11.55 5.21
C PHE A 43 15.46 10.29 5.46
N ASP A 44 15.44 9.82 6.71
CA ASP A 44 16.15 8.63 7.14
C ASP A 44 15.31 7.37 6.93
N CYS A 45 13.99 7.48 7.13
CA CYS A 45 13.03 6.40 6.99
C CYS A 45 11.81 6.84 6.16
N LEU A 46 11.44 6.03 5.18
CA LEU A 46 10.30 6.28 4.31
C LEU A 46 9.27 5.16 4.41
N LEU A 47 8.03 5.50 4.72
CA LEU A 47 6.91 4.56 4.72
C LEU A 47 6.10 4.76 3.44
N LEU A 48 6.09 3.75 2.58
CA LEU A 48 5.61 3.86 1.21
C LEU A 48 4.30 3.09 1.04
N GLY A 49 3.23 3.82 0.76
CA GLY A 49 1.87 3.32 0.62
C GLY A 49 1.39 3.31 -0.83
N PHE A 50 0.91 2.17 -1.32
CA PHE A 50 0.52 2.00 -2.72
C PHE A 50 -0.71 1.12 -2.88
N TRP A 51 -1.42 1.31 -3.98
CA TRP A 51 -2.49 0.41 -4.38
C TRP A 51 -2.02 -0.56 -5.46
N ASN A 52 -2.64 -1.74 -5.49
CA ASN A 52 -2.27 -2.79 -6.43
C ASN A 52 -2.72 -2.47 -7.86
N ARG A 53 -1.75 -2.40 -8.77
CA ARG A 53 -1.99 -2.37 -10.21
C ARG A 53 -1.24 -3.52 -10.88
N ARG A 54 -1.97 -4.58 -11.27
CA ARG A 54 -1.41 -5.77 -11.95
C ARG A 54 -0.31 -6.46 -11.14
N ALA A 55 -0.57 -6.69 -9.88
CA ALA A 55 0.36 -7.28 -8.91
C ALA A 55 1.66 -6.46 -8.70
N ALA A 56 1.61 -5.15 -8.86
CA ALA A 56 2.71 -4.24 -8.59
C ALA A 56 2.19 -2.94 -7.94
N PRO A 57 3.03 -2.15 -7.28
CA PRO A 57 2.70 -0.79 -6.91
C PRO A 57 2.26 0.02 -8.13
N ASP A 58 1.38 0.98 -7.92
CA ASP A 58 0.92 1.86 -8.99
C ASP A 58 2.06 2.72 -9.59
N PRO A 59 1.91 3.21 -10.82
CA PRO A 59 3.01 3.88 -11.52
C PRO A 59 3.55 5.13 -10.85
N ALA A 60 2.68 5.88 -10.13
CA ALA A 60 3.13 7.09 -9.46
C ALA A 60 4.05 6.75 -8.28
N MET A 61 3.68 5.72 -7.51
CA MET A 61 4.53 5.24 -6.43
C MET A 61 5.81 4.59 -6.95
N LEU A 62 5.76 3.79 -8.03
CA LEU A 62 6.96 3.21 -8.64
C LEU A 62 7.96 4.30 -9.07
N ALA A 63 7.47 5.38 -9.68
CA ALA A 63 8.34 6.50 -10.07
C ALA A 63 8.96 7.20 -8.84
N TYR A 64 8.24 7.28 -7.72
CA TYR A 64 8.78 7.82 -6.48
C TYR A 64 9.81 6.86 -5.85
N MET A 65 9.50 5.56 -5.76
CA MET A 65 10.40 4.53 -5.24
C MET A 65 11.75 4.48 -5.96
N ALA A 66 11.76 4.73 -7.27
CA ALA A 66 12.99 4.73 -8.08
C ALA A 66 14.01 5.82 -7.68
N ARG A 67 13.59 6.79 -6.86
CA ARG A 67 14.45 7.89 -6.35
C ARG A 67 15.05 7.58 -4.98
N ILE A 68 14.71 6.44 -4.37
CA ILE A 68 15.07 6.10 -2.98
C ILE A 68 16.24 5.13 -3.00
N HIS A 69 17.36 5.51 -2.39
CA HIS A 69 18.57 4.70 -2.37
C HIS A 69 19.22 4.72 -0.97
N GLY A 70 19.61 3.56 -0.47
CA GLY A 70 20.34 3.41 0.80
C GLY A 70 19.56 3.88 2.03
N LYS A 71 18.22 3.83 1.98
CA LYS A 71 17.33 4.29 3.06
C LYS A 71 16.67 3.11 3.78
N GLN A 72 16.15 3.38 4.97
CA GLN A 72 15.21 2.49 5.63
C GLN A 72 13.81 2.71 5.07
N VAL A 73 13.12 1.63 4.70
CA VAL A 73 11.79 1.72 4.09
C VAL A 73 10.80 0.78 4.78
N GLY A 74 9.57 1.23 4.92
CA GLY A 74 8.43 0.39 5.25
C GLY A 74 7.47 0.36 4.06
N LEU A 75 6.89 -0.79 3.76
CA LEU A 75 6.00 -0.99 2.62
C LEU A 75 4.59 -1.29 3.11
N PHE A 76 3.58 -0.56 2.63
CA PHE A 76 2.19 -0.92 2.89
C PHE A 76 1.33 -0.78 1.65
N GLY A 77 0.44 -1.75 1.44
CA GLY A 77 -0.36 -1.81 0.22
C GLY A 77 -1.81 -2.16 0.46
N THR A 78 -2.67 -1.74 -0.47
CA THR A 78 -4.08 -2.15 -0.49
C THR A 78 -4.45 -2.77 -1.84
N GLN A 79 -5.26 -3.82 -1.81
CA GLN A 79 -5.66 -4.54 -3.00
C GLN A 79 -7.06 -5.15 -2.88
N GLY A 80 -7.71 -5.40 -4.01
CA GLY A 80 -8.99 -6.10 -4.05
C GLY A 80 -8.86 -7.63 -4.03
N ALA A 81 -7.67 -8.18 -3.83
CA ALA A 81 -7.41 -9.61 -3.68
C ALA A 81 -7.10 -9.94 -2.21
N TRP A 82 -7.24 -11.21 -1.84
CA TRP A 82 -6.78 -11.67 -0.53
C TRP A 82 -5.26 -11.50 -0.41
N PRO A 83 -4.74 -10.98 0.70
CA PRO A 83 -3.30 -10.75 0.88
C PRO A 83 -2.45 -12.02 0.80
N ASP A 84 -2.99 -13.14 1.25
CA ASP A 84 -2.36 -14.47 1.27
C ASP A 84 -2.44 -15.23 -0.06
N SER A 85 -3.22 -14.72 -1.04
CA SER A 85 -3.28 -15.28 -2.39
C SER A 85 -1.95 -15.13 -3.14
N ASP A 86 -1.72 -15.95 -4.17
CA ASP A 86 -0.53 -15.82 -5.03
C ASP A 86 -0.42 -14.44 -5.67
N HIS A 87 -1.56 -13.82 -5.98
CA HIS A 87 -1.60 -12.46 -6.48
C HIS A 87 -1.14 -11.45 -5.43
N GLY A 88 -1.57 -11.62 -4.17
CA GLY A 88 -1.16 -10.78 -3.05
C GLY A 88 0.32 -10.92 -2.72
N LYS A 89 0.83 -12.14 -2.69
CA LYS A 89 2.26 -12.42 -2.48
C LYS A 89 3.12 -11.78 -3.57
N ARG A 90 2.74 -11.96 -4.84
CA ARG A 90 3.44 -11.34 -5.98
C ARG A 90 3.42 -9.81 -5.93
N PHE A 91 2.33 -9.22 -5.45
CA PHE A 91 2.24 -7.78 -5.26
C PHE A 91 3.30 -7.27 -4.29
N LEU A 92 3.49 -7.95 -3.17
CA LEU A 92 4.50 -7.60 -2.19
C LEU A 92 5.93 -7.86 -2.68
N GLU A 93 6.16 -8.97 -3.38
CA GLU A 93 7.44 -9.28 -4.02
C GLU A 93 7.87 -8.19 -5.01
N ASN A 94 6.94 -7.74 -5.85
CA ASN A 94 7.21 -6.67 -6.81
C ASN A 94 7.44 -5.30 -6.11
N ALA A 95 6.80 -5.06 -4.97
CA ALA A 95 7.08 -3.87 -4.17
C ALA A 95 8.49 -3.90 -3.56
N ARG A 96 8.94 -5.06 -3.04
CA ARG A 96 10.32 -5.24 -2.56
C ARG A 96 11.34 -5.02 -3.68
N ALA A 97 11.05 -5.56 -4.86
CA ALA A 97 11.93 -5.39 -6.02
C ALA A 97 12.07 -3.92 -6.44
N ALA A 98 11.00 -3.12 -6.29
CA ALA A 98 11.00 -1.71 -6.63
C ALA A 98 11.85 -0.84 -5.68
N VAL A 99 12.13 -1.33 -4.47
CA VAL A 99 12.98 -0.64 -3.47
C VAL A 99 14.30 -1.36 -3.23
N LYS A 100 14.75 -2.16 -4.19
CA LYS A 100 16.02 -2.88 -4.11
C LYS A 100 17.18 -1.93 -3.78
N GLY A 101 18.04 -2.33 -2.84
CA GLY A 101 19.16 -1.49 -2.38
C GLY A 101 18.81 -0.61 -1.16
N ASN A 102 17.58 -0.75 -0.64
CA ASN A 102 17.13 -0.16 0.61
C ASN A 102 16.88 -1.26 1.67
N GLU A 103 16.86 -0.88 2.94
CA GLU A 103 16.54 -1.79 4.03
C GLU A 103 15.04 -1.80 4.29
N VAL A 104 14.36 -2.93 4.03
CA VAL A 104 12.92 -3.08 4.30
C VAL A 104 12.70 -3.46 5.77
N LEU A 105 12.15 -2.55 6.56
CA LEU A 105 11.95 -2.71 8.00
C LEU A 105 10.65 -3.43 8.35
N ALA A 106 9.58 -3.16 7.60
CA ALA A 106 8.26 -3.72 7.83
C ALA A 106 7.43 -3.72 6.55
N GLU A 107 6.45 -4.62 6.52
CA GLU A 107 5.55 -4.78 5.40
C GLU A 107 4.13 -5.07 5.88
N PHE A 108 3.16 -4.47 5.22
CA PHE A 108 1.76 -4.67 5.50
C PHE A 108 0.94 -4.62 4.21
N VAL A 109 0.04 -5.57 4.01
CA VAL A 109 -0.94 -5.55 2.91
C VAL A 109 -2.29 -5.97 3.46
N CYS A 110 -3.32 -5.20 3.12
CA CYS A 110 -4.69 -5.57 3.42
C CYS A 110 -5.58 -5.49 2.17
N MET A 111 -6.79 -5.97 2.31
CA MET A 111 -7.79 -5.75 1.29
C MET A 111 -8.20 -4.28 1.24
N GLY A 112 -8.81 -3.89 0.14
CA GLY A 112 -9.39 -2.58 -0.05
C GLY A 112 -10.50 -2.62 -1.08
N ARG A 113 -11.53 -1.82 -0.87
CA ARG A 113 -12.68 -1.73 -1.77
C ARG A 113 -12.22 -1.44 -3.19
N VAL A 114 -12.60 -2.31 -4.12
CA VAL A 114 -12.36 -2.08 -5.55
C VAL A 114 -13.24 -0.93 -6.03
N ASP A 115 -12.69 -0.06 -6.86
CA ASP A 115 -13.39 1.09 -7.44
C ASP A 115 -14.71 0.65 -8.12
N PRO A 116 -15.88 1.09 -7.64
CA PRO A 116 -17.16 0.71 -8.22
C PRO A 116 -17.30 1.14 -9.69
N ALA A 117 -16.69 2.26 -10.06
CA ALA A 117 -16.71 2.75 -11.44
C ALA A 117 -15.92 1.82 -12.37
N LEU A 118 -14.80 1.24 -11.88
CA LEU A 118 -14.05 0.25 -12.61
C LEU A 118 -14.86 -1.03 -12.81
N LEU A 119 -15.55 -1.51 -11.76
CA LEU A 119 -16.41 -2.69 -11.84
C LEU A 119 -17.58 -2.49 -12.79
N ALA A 120 -18.24 -1.34 -12.74
CA ALA A 120 -19.35 -0.99 -13.63
C ALA A 120 -18.88 -0.93 -15.10
N ARG A 121 -17.73 -0.32 -15.35
CA ARG A 121 -17.15 -0.26 -16.72
C ARG A 121 -16.81 -1.65 -17.26
N GLU A 122 -16.25 -2.53 -16.42
CA GLU A 122 -15.92 -3.89 -16.82
C GLU A 122 -17.21 -4.71 -17.09
N ALA A 123 -18.22 -4.58 -16.23
CA ALA A 123 -19.51 -5.25 -16.40
C ALA A 123 -20.28 -4.81 -17.66
N ALA A 124 -20.08 -3.58 -18.13
CA ALA A 124 -20.68 -3.06 -19.35
C ALA A 124 -19.99 -3.57 -20.64
N LEU A 125 -18.85 -4.24 -20.54
CA LEU A 125 -18.18 -4.83 -21.70
C LEU A 125 -18.84 -6.17 -22.10
N PRO A 126 -18.84 -6.51 -23.39
CA PRO A 126 -19.20 -7.86 -23.83
C PRO A 126 -18.37 -8.92 -23.12
N PRO A 127 -18.92 -10.10 -22.78
CA PRO A 127 -18.24 -11.13 -21.98
C PRO A 127 -16.84 -11.48 -22.47
N GLU A 128 -16.64 -11.55 -23.79
CA GLU A 128 -15.36 -11.85 -24.43
C GLU A 128 -14.30 -10.76 -24.27
N LYS A 129 -14.71 -9.55 -23.90
CA LYS A 129 -13.83 -8.40 -23.65
C LYS A 129 -13.60 -8.12 -22.16
N GLN A 130 -14.32 -8.82 -21.29
CA GLN A 130 -14.13 -8.71 -19.84
C GLN A 130 -12.82 -9.39 -19.45
N ARG A 131 -11.92 -8.67 -18.81
CA ARG A 131 -10.64 -9.22 -18.32
C ARG A 131 -10.83 -10.22 -17.19
N HIS A 132 -11.89 -10.04 -16.43
CA HIS A 132 -12.19 -10.86 -15.26
C HIS A 132 -13.67 -11.21 -15.26
N GLN A 133 -13.99 -12.45 -15.61
CA GLN A 133 -15.35 -12.95 -15.52
C GLN A 133 -15.85 -12.91 -14.06
N MET A 134 -17.15 -12.65 -13.88
CA MET A 134 -17.76 -12.62 -12.56
C MET A 134 -18.07 -14.06 -12.11
N THR A 135 -17.07 -14.70 -11.49
CA THR A 135 -17.23 -16.02 -10.87
C THR A 135 -17.79 -15.88 -9.45
N PRO A 136 -18.40 -16.93 -8.87
CA PRO A 136 -18.83 -16.92 -7.47
C PRO A 136 -17.71 -16.56 -6.49
N GLU A 137 -16.50 -17.06 -6.72
CA GLU A 137 -15.32 -16.74 -5.92
C GLU A 137 -14.95 -15.24 -6.01
N ARG A 138 -14.94 -14.68 -7.22
CA ARG A 138 -14.70 -13.25 -7.42
C ARG A 138 -15.78 -12.41 -6.74
N GLN A 139 -17.04 -12.81 -6.83
CA GLN A 139 -18.15 -12.12 -6.19
C GLN A 139 -17.96 -12.09 -4.66
N LYS A 140 -17.65 -13.25 -4.06
CA LYS A 140 -17.34 -13.37 -2.62
C LYS A 140 -16.20 -12.43 -2.23
N ARG A 141 -15.10 -12.48 -2.95
CA ARG A 141 -13.91 -11.65 -2.70
C ARG A 141 -14.22 -10.14 -2.81
N LEU A 142 -14.99 -9.72 -3.81
CA LEU A 142 -15.37 -8.32 -3.96
C LEU A 142 -16.30 -7.84 -2.85
N ALA A 143 -17.23 -8.70 -2.40
CA ALA A 143 -18.11 -8.42 -1.26
C ALA A 143 -17.32 -8.25 0.04
N GLU A 144 -16.31 -9.10 0.28
CA GLU A 144 -15.39 -8.98 1.41
C GLU A 144 -14.56 -7.70 1.31
N ALA A 145 -13.90 -7.47 0.18
CA ALA A 145 -13.08 -6.29 -0.06
C ALA A 145 -13.84 -4.96 0.10
N ALA A 146 -15.16 -4.96 -0.09
CA ALA A 146 -16.00 -3.77 0.05
C ALA A 146 -15.98 -3.15 1.45
N ASN A 147 -15.65 -3.96 2.47
CA ASN A 147 -15.61 -3.54 3.88
C ASN A 147 -14.18 -3.17 4.35
N HIS A 148 -13.18 -3.31 3.48
CA HIS A 148 -11.77 -3.08 3.79
C HIS A 148 -11.20 -1.78 3.15
N PRO A 149 -10.19 -1.16 3.77
CA PRO A 149 -9.63 -1.52 5.08
C PRO A 149 -10.62 -1.21 6.20
N ASP A 150 -10.75 -2.15 7.15
CA ASP A 150 -11.57 -2.02 8.35
C ASP A 150 -10.71 -1.60 9.56
N GLU A 151 -11.33 -1.49 10.75
CA GLU A 151 -10.64 -1.12 11.98
C GLU A 151 -9.56 -2.13 12.40
N LYS A 152 -9.75 -3.42 12.08
CA LYS A 152 -8.76 -4.47 12.38
C LYS A 152 -7.53 -4.32 11.49
N ASP A 153 -7.74 -4.03 10.20
CA ASP A 153 -6.64 -3.73 9.27
C ASP A 153 -5.83 -2.54 9.76
N LEU A 154 -6.51 -1.46 10.16
CA LEU A 154 -5.84 -0.25 10.64
C LEU A 154 -5.09 -0.48 11.95
N ALA A 155 -5.66 -1.27 12.87
CA ALA A 155 -4.99 -1.65 14.12
C ALA A 155 -3.76 -2.52 13.85
N LEU A 156 -3.86 -3.49 12.93
CA LEU A 156 -2.74 -4.33 12.54
C LEU A 156 -1.64 -3.54 11.84
N ALA A 157 -2.01 -2.62 10.94
CA ALA A 157 -1.05 -1.71 10.32
C ALA A 157 -0.27 -0.91 11.36
N LYS A 158 -0.97 -0.31 12.35
CA LYS A 158 -0.31 0.40 13.46
C LYS A 158 0.64 -0.52 14.23
N ALA A 159 0.22 -1.73 14.58
CA ALA A 159 1.04 -2.68 15.33
C ALA A 159 2.32 -3.07 14.56
N VAL A 160 2.20 -3.36 13.26
CA VAL A 160 3.34 -3.69 12.40
C VAL A 160 4.35 -2.55 12.37
N PHE A 161 3.89 -1.32 12.21
CA PHE A 161 4.77 -0.17 12.07
C PHE A 161 5.25 0.42 13.41
N ALA A 162 4.54 0.21 14.53
CA ALA A 162 5.01 0.59 15.86
C ALA A 162 6.33 -0.09 16.23
N ASN A 163 6.53 -1.34 15.81
CA ASN A 163 7.75 -2.09 16.12
C ASN A 163 9.01 -1.59 15.38
N ILE A 164 8.87 -0.78 14.35
CA ILE A 164 10.01 -0.19 13.64
C ILE A 164 10.79 0.75 14.57
N TRP A 165 10.08 1.51 15.40
CA TRP A 165 10.68 2.51 16.29
C TRP A 165 11.42 1.86 17.45
N CYS A 166 10.96 0.71 17.91
CA CYS A 166 11.60 -0.01 19.01
C CYS A 166 12.95 -0.64 18.62
N ARG A 167 13.20 -0.84 17.33
CA ARG A 167 14.44 -1.43 16.83
C ARG A 167 15.53 -0.41 16.44
N GLY A 168 15.14 0.82 16.16
CA GLY A 168 16.04 1.88 15.70
C GLY A 168 16.34 2.98 16.71
N LEU A 169 15.78 2.92 17.91
CA LEU A 169 15.93 3.94 18.97
C LEU A 169 16.70 3.42 20.21
N LEU A 170 17.29 2.25 20.17
CA LEU A 170 18.25 1.86 21.20
C LEU A 170 19.64 2.30 20.73
N PRO A 171 20.30 3.17 21.52
CA PRO A 171 21.68 3.59 21.25
C PRO A 171 22.63 2.42 21.30
#